data_daffbdc2fd002f870f263de0ff6e18a7
#
_entry.id   daffbdc2fd002f870f263de0ff6e18a7
#
_cell.length_a   1.000
_cell.length_b   1.000
_cell.length_c   1.000
_cell.angle_alpha   90.00
_cell.angle_beta   90.00
_cell.angle_gamma   90.00
#
_symmetry.space_group_name_H-M   'P 1'
#
loop_
_entity.id
_entity.type
_entity.pdbx_description
1 polymer ?
#
loop_
_entity_poly.entity_id
_entity_poly.type
_entity_poly.pdbx_seq_one_letter_code
_entity_poly.pdbx_strand_id
1 'polypeptide(L)'
;MLKHLDKKIDQLSGGQKQRVALARTMVMKPKILLLDEPLSALDGVIKESIKERIKIIAKEYNLTTIIVTHDPEEALTLSDQVLIINEGKISQFGKPEEIINHPSCDFVQDFILNQLEIKRRNIMTLFSPVV
;
A
#
# COMPACT_ATOMS: atom_id res chain seq x y z
N MET A 1 -7.39 21.48 1.13
CA MET A 1 -8.16 21.15 2.36
C MET A 1 -9.12 22.24 2.81
N LEU A 2 -8.69 23.48 2.82
CA LEU A 2 -9.54 24.61 3.30
C LEU A 2 -10.90 24.73 2.61
N LYS A 3 -10.99 24.40 1.33
CA LYS A 3 -12.25 24.44 0.54
C LYS A 3 -13.33 23.43 1.00
N HIS A 4 -12.99 22.53 1.92
CA HIS A 4 -13.88 21.43 2.32
C HIS A 4 -14.15 21.39 3.82
N LEU A 5 -13.79 22.45 4.56
CA LEU A 5 -13.95 22.50 6.02
C LEU A 5 -15.40 22.29 6.50
N ASP A 6 -16.34 22.79 5.72
CA ASP A 6 -17.78 22.73 6.08
C ASP A 6 -18.50 21.50 5.50
N LYS A 7 -17.77 20.61 4.79
CA LYS A 7 -18.36 19.40 4.23
C LYS A 7 -18.50 18.30 5.27
N LYS A 8 -19.64 17.61 5.26
CA LYS A 8 -19.82 16.37 6.01
C LYS A 8 -18.99 15.24 5.37
N ILE A 9 -18.66 14.21 6.17
CA ILE A 9 -17.82 13.07 5.73
C ILE A 9 -18.38 12.40 4.49
N ASP A 10 -19.69 12.22 4.40
CA ASP A 10 -20.39 11.62 3.25
C ASP A 10 -20.32 12.46 1.97
N GLN A 11 -19.98 13.74 2.05
CA GLN A 11 -19.78 14.63 0.91
C GLN A 11 -18.35 14.64 0.37
N LEU A 12 -17.45 13.89 0.98
CA LEU A 12 -16.05 13.80 0.58
C LEU A 12 -15.81 12.63 -0.36
N SER A 13 -14.83 12.78 -1.29
CA SER A 13 -14.33 11.68 -2.09
C SER A 13 -13.59 10.65 -1.23
N GLY A 14 -13.35 9.44 -1.75
CA GLY A 14 -12.57 8.41 -1.07
C GLY A 14 -11.18 8.90 -0.64
N GLY A 15 -10.45 9.57 -1.53
CA GLY A 15 -9.14 10.15 -1.22
C GLY A 15 -9.19 11.26 -0.18
N GLN A 16 -10.22 12.11 -0.23
CA GLN A 16 -10.44 13.14 0.76
C GLN A 16 -10.74 12.55 2.14
N LYS A 17 -11.58 11.52 2.22
CA LYS A 17 -11.85 10.76 3.45
C LYS A 17 -10.57 10.18 4.04
N GLN A 18 -9.71 9.58 3.24
CA GLN A 18 -8.43 9.03 3.69
C GLN A 18 -7.49 10.10 4.21
N ARG A 19 -7.40 11.24 3.55
CA ARG A 19 -6.58 12.37 4.04
C ARG A 19 -7.08 12.91 5.37
N VAL A 20 -8.39 13.03 5.54
CA VAL A 20 -9.01 13.45 6.81
C VAL A 20 -8.72 12.44 7.91
N ALA A 21 -8.86 11.15 7.64
CA ALA A 21 -8.56 10.08 8.60
C ALA A 21 -7.09 10.11 9.04
N LEU A 22 -6.15 10.25 8.10
CA LEU A 22 -4.73 10.41 8.41
C LEU A 22 -4.47 11.66 9.26
N ALA A 23 -5.03 12.80 8.90
CA ALA A 23 -4.87 14.04 9.66
C ALA A 23 -5.39 13.92 11.09
N ARG A 24 -6.55 13.30 11.29
CA ARG A 24 -7.11 13.04 12.63
C ARG A 24 -6.19 12.16 13.48
N THR A 25 -5.63 11.12 12.89
CA THR A 25 -4.68 10.23 13.57
C THR A 25 -3.42 11.00 13.97
N MET A 26 -2.90 11.85 13.09
CA MET A 26 -1.67 12.61 13.32
C MET A 26 -1.80 13.70 14.41
N VAL A 27 -2.99 14.21 14.64
CA VAL A 27 -3.25 15.16 15.76
C VAL A 27 -2.87 14.56 17.12
N MET A 28 -3.02 13.25 17.27
CA MET A 28 -2.65 12.52 18.49
C MET A 28 -1.14 12.31 18.66
N LYS A 29 -0.32 12.70 17.68
CA LYS A 29 1.14 12.51 17.67
C LYS A 29 1.57 11.07 17.99
N PRO A 30 1.08 10.08 17.23
CA PRO A 30 1.37 8.68 17.48
C PRO A 30 2.84 8.37 17.24
N LYS A 31 3.35 7.31 17.88
CA LYS A 31 4.65 6.71 17.55
C LYS A 31 4.49 5.56 16.56
N ILE A 32 3.34 4.92 16.56
CA ILE A 32 2.99 3.81 15.69
C ILE A 32 1.72 4.19 14.93
N LEU A 33 1.76 4.03 13.61
CA LEU A 33 0.62 4.22 12.71
C LEU A 33 0.20 2.86 12.16
N LEU A 34 -1.04 2.47 12.44
CA LEU A 34 -1.63 1.25 11.91
C LEU A 34 -2.67 1.60 10.83
N LEU A 35 -2.46 1.11 9.64
CA LEU A 35 -3.33 1.29 8.49
C LEU A 35 -3.87 -0.05 8.01
N ASP A 36 -5.18 -0.21 8.04
CA ASP A 36 -5.86 -1.41 7.56
C ASP A 36 -6.53 -1.12 6.21
N GLU A 37 -6.02 -1.77 5.17
CA GLU A 37 -6.49 -1.62 3.78
C GLU A 37 -6.66 -0.14 3.35
N PRO A 38 -5.63 0.69 3.51
CA PRO A 38 -5.79 2.15 3.34
C PRO A 38 -6.09 2.59 1.91
N LEU A 39 -5.87 1.71 0.93
CA LEU A 39 -5.96 2.03 -0.50
C LEU A 39 -7.05 1.25 -1.23
N SER A 40 -7.78 0.35 -0.55
CA SER A 40 -8.66 -0.63 -1.17
C SER A 40 -9.85 -0.06 -1.96
N ALA A 41 -10.34 1.12 -1.60
CA ALA A 41 -11.50 1.75 -2.23
C ALA A 41 -11.15 2.96 -3.10
N LEU A 42 -9.90 3.09 -3.52
CA LEU A 42 -9.38 4.27 -4.23
C LEU A 42 -9.06 3.97 -5.69
N ASP A 43 -9.30 4.96 -6.55
CA ASP A 43 -8.92 4.96 -7.98
C ASP A 43 -7.39 5.06 -8.13
N GLY A 44 -6.86 4.64 -9.28
CA GLY A 44 -5.43 4.59 -9.57
C GLY A 44 -4.65 5.87 -9.27
N VAL A 45 -5.09 7.03 -9.75
CA VAL A 45 -4.41 8.33 -9.53
C VAL A 45 -4.51 8.75 -8.06
N ILE A 46 -5.68 8.60 -7.45
CA ILE A 46 -5.91 8.91 -6.03
C ILE A 46 -5.11 7.94 -5.16
N LYS A 47 -5.08 6.67 -5.51
CA LYS A 47 -4.28 5.64 -4.84
C LYS A 47 -2.81 6.03 -4.77
N GLU A 48 -2.20 6.42 -5.88
CA GLU A 48 -0.80 6.86 -5.94
C GLU A 48 -0.55 8.11 -5.07
N SER A 49 -1.48 9.07 -5.09
CA SER A 49 -1.40 10.27 -4.26
C SER A 49 -1.42 9.93 -2.76
N ILE A 50 -2.27 9.01 -2.34
CA ILE A 50 -2.34 8.57 -0.93
C ILE A 50 -1.11 7.76 -0.53
N LYS A 51 -0.61 6.87 -1.39
CA LYS A 51 0.66 6.15 -1.17
C LYS A 51 1.80 7.11 -0.87
N GLU A 52 1.96 8.12 -1.71
CA GLU A 52 3.01 9.12 -1.55
C GLU A 52 2.84 9.91 -0.24
N ARG A 53 1.62 10.26 0.11
CA ARG A 53 1.31 10.95 1.36
C ARG A 53 1.66 10.11 2.59
N ILE A 54 1.36 8.82 2.57
CA ILE A 54 1.71 7.88 3.65
C ILE A 54 3.24 7.83 3.82
N LYS A 55 4.00 7.70 2.74
CA LYS A 55 5.46 7.69 2.78
C LYS A 55 6.05 8.97 3.36
N ILE A 56 5.54 10.13 2.92
CA ILE A 56 5.99 11.44 3.40
C ILE A 56 5.75 11.58 4.89
N ILE A 57 4.54 11.27 5.36
CA ILE A 57 4.17 11.36 6.77
C ILE A 57 5.01 10.42 7.62
N ALA A 58 5.15 9.17 7.20
CA ALA A 58 5.95 8.18 7.92
C ALA A 58 7.40 8.66 8.11
N LYS A 59 7.99 9.22 7.07
CA LYS A 59 9.36 9.75 7.09
C LYS A 59 9.49 11.04 7.91
N GLU A 60 8.61 12.00 7.68
CA GLU A 60 8.64 13.31 8.32
C GLU A 60 8.49 13.23 9.84
N TYR A 61 7.59 12.37 10.31
CA TYR A 61 7.33 12.18 11.73
C TYR A 61 8.06 10.99 12.35
N ASN A 62 8.94 10.33 11.58
CA ASN A 62 9.69 9.14 12.00
C ASN A 62 8.79 8.07 12.64
N LEU A 63 7.69 7.74 11.97
CA LEU A 63 6.70 6.80 12.46
C LEU A 63 7.09 5.36 12.16
N THR A 64 6.84 4.47 13.12
CA THR A 64 6.73 3.05 12.82
C THR A 64 5.34 2.81 12.24
N THR A 65 5.29 2.41 10.96
CA THR A 65 4.02 2.24 10.24
C THR A 65 3.78 0.76 9.93
N ILE A 66 2.61 0.27 10.28
CA ILE A 66 2.16 -1.09 9.94
C ILE A 66 0.99 -0.95 8.98
N ILE A 67 1.11 -1.53 7.80
CA ILE A 67 0.07 -1.53 6.77
C ILE A 67 -0.40 -2.95 6.55
N VAL A 68 -1.70 -3.18 6.69
CA VAL A 68 -2.35 -4.44 6.33
C VAL A 68 -2.97 -4.29 4.96
N THR A 69 -2.62 -5.15 4.03
CA THR A 69 -3.16 -5.17 2.68
C THR A 69 -3.16 -6.59 2.11
N HIS A 70 -4.06 -6.85 1.18
CA HIS A 70 -4.07 -8.09 0.39
C HIS A 70 -3.45 -7.89 -1.01
N ASP A 71 -3.00 -6.68 -1.33
CA ASP A 71 -2.36 -6.37 -2.61
C ASP A 71 -0.83 -6.51 -2.51
N PRO A 72 -0.23 -7.50 -3.19
CA PRO A 72 1.22 -7.71 -3.17
C PRO A 72 2.02 -6.50 -3.65
N GLU A 73 1.53 -5.77 -4.65
CA GLU A 73 2.19 -4.57 -5.16
C GLU A 73 2.27 -3.46 -4.11
N GLU A 74 1.18 -3.23 -3.38
CA GLU A 74 1.17 -2.27 -2.28
C GLU A 74 2.17 -2.67 -1.19
N ALA A 75 2.13 -3.92 -0.77
CA ALA A 75 3.03 -4.43 0.26
C ALA A 75 4.49 -4.26 -0.11
N LEU A 76 4.88 -4.62 -1.33
CA LEU A 76 6.27 -4.57 -1.78
C LEU A 76 6.77 -3.15 -2.13
N THR A 77 5.88 -2.24 -2.51
CA THR A 77 6.27 -0.87 -2.91
C THR A 77 6.19 0.16 -1.78
N LEU A 78 5.40 -0.10 -0.74
CA LEU A 78 5.23 0.84 0.38
C LEU A 78 6.11 0.54 1.58
N SER A 79 6.61 -0.67 1.71
CA SER A 79 7.21 -1.14 2.97
C SER A 79 8.72 -1.34 2.87
N ASP A 80 9.41 -1.12 3.99
CA ASP A 80 10.82 -1.50 4.16
C ASP A 80 10.95 -3.01 4.43
N GLN A 81 9.94 -3.60 5.06
CA GLN A 81 9.85 -5.03 5.36
C GLN A 81 8.41 -5.51 5.16
N VAL A 82 8.26 -6.73 4.70
CA VAL A 82 6.98 -7.37 4.42
C VAL A 82 6.85 -8.65 5.22
N LEU A 83 5.72 -8.80 5.88
CA LEU A 83 5.30 -10.02 6.56
C LEU A 83 4.17 -10.67 5.77
N ILE A 84 4.40 -11.88 5.30
CA ILE A 84 3.40 -12.66 4.55
C ILE A 84 2.78 -13.69 5.48
N ILE A 85 1.45 -13.63 5.62
CA ILE A 85 0.67 -14.54 6.45
C ILE A 85 -0.23 -15.37 5.55
N ASN A 86 -0.24 -16.67 5.76
CA ASN A 86 -1.13 -17.62 5.10
C ASN A 86 -1.72 -18.57 6.14
N GLU A 87 -3.04 -18.72 6.12
CA GLU A 87 -3.77 -19.61 7.07
C GLU A 87 -3.36 -19.41 8.53
N GLY A 88 -3.20 -18.16 8.94
CA GLY A 88 -2.82 -17.81 10.32
C GLY A 88 -1.36 -18.08 10.69
N LYS A 89 -0.52 -18.45 9.72
CA LYS A 89 0.91 -18.72 9.92
C LYS A 89 1.77 -17.75 9.11
N ILE A 90 2.94 -17.43 9.64
CA ILE A 90 3.92 -16.64 8.92
C ILE A 90 4.55 -17.52 7.83
N SER A 91 4.39 -17.11 6.58
CA SER A 91 5.01 -17.77 5.43
C SER A 91 6.39 -17.20 5.13
N GLN A 92 6.55 -15.89 5.19
CA GLN A 92 7.83 -15.24 5.00
C GLN A 92 7.85 -13.86 5.66
N PHE A 93 9.02 -13.44 6.11
CA PHE A 93 9.30 -12.09 6.58
C PHE A 93 10.65 -11.64 6.04
N GLY A 94 10.70 -10.45 5.44
CA GLY A 94 11.93 -9.93 4.90
C GLY A 94 11.72 -8.64 4.10
N LYS A 95 12.81 -8.16 3.50
CA LYS A 95 12.76 -7.02 2.59
C LYS A 95 12.07 -7.41 1.27
N PRO A 96 11.43 -6.45 0.56
CA PRO A 96 10.82 -6.73 -0.74
C PRO A 96 11.73 -7.48 -1.71
N GLU A 97 12.99 -7.07 -1.84
CA GLU A 97 13.97 -7.74 -2.72
C GLU A 97 14.29 -9.18 -2.32
N GLU A 98 14.29 -9.49 -1.02
CA GLU A 98 14.50 -10.85 -0.51
C GLU A 98 13.30 -11.75 -0.87
N ILE A 99 12.09 -11.23 -0.74
CA ILE A 99 10.87 -11.96 -1.10
C ILE A 99 10.80 -12.23 -2.59
N ILE A 100 11.19 -11.26 -3.43
CA ILE A 100 11.19 -11.40 -4.87
C ILE A 100 12.24 -12.41 -5.34
N ASN A 101 13.45 -12.34 -4.80
CA ASN A 101 14.58 -13.17 -5.25
C ASN A 101 14.61 -14.55 -4.59
N HIS A 102 14.07 -14.68 -3.38
CA HIS A 102 14.14 -15.89 -2.57
C HIS A 102 12.81 -16.20 -1.90
N PRO A 103 11.72 -16.51 -2.66
CA PRO A 103 10.45 -16.89 -2.07
C PRO A 103 10.60 -18.17 -1.23
N SER A 104 10.05 -18.16 -0.03
CA SER A 104 10.26 -19.25 0.94
C SER A 104 9.46 -20.52 0.65
N CYS A 105 8.38 -20.40 -0.12
CA CYS A 105 7.48 -21.53 -0.44
C CYS A 105 6.62 -21.24 -1.67
N ASP A 106 5.94 -22.27 -2.16
CA ASP A 106 5.08 -22.19 -3.34
C ASP A 106 3.96 -21.16 -3.18
N PHE A 107 3.40 -21.02 -1.98
CA PHE A 107 2.38 -19.99 -1.72
C PHE A 107 2.92 -18.58 -1.99
N VAL A 108 4.12 -18.25 -1.52
CA VAL A 108 4.74 -16.94 -1.75
C VAL A 108 5.03 -16.76 -3.25
N GLN A 109 5.56 -17.80 -3.89
CA GLN A 109 5.81 -17.81 -5.34
C GLN A 109 4.52 -17.50 -6.13
N ASP A 110 3.45 -18.20 -5.84
CA ASP A 110 2.19 -18.10 -6.60
C ASP A 110 1.41 -16.84 -6.25
N PHE A 111 1.25 -16.55 -4.98
CA PHE A 111 0.44 -15.42 -4.51
C PHE A 111 1.11 -14.07 -4.79
N ILE A 112 2.42 -13.97 -4.63
CA ILE A 112 3.15 -12.70 -4.77
C ILE A 112 3.72 -12.56 -6.18
N LEU A 113 4.62 -13.47 -6.55
CA LEU A 113 5.45 -13.27 -7.74
C LEU A 113 4.70 -13.52 -9.04
N ASN A 114 3.90 -14.57 -9.12
CA ASN A 114 3.14 -14.86 -10.34
C ASN A 114 2.11 -13.77 -10.65
N GLN A 115 1.45 -13.21 -9.66
CA GLN A 115 0.52 -12.09 -9.86
C GLN A 115 1.23 -10.84 -10.38
N LEU A 116 2.39 -10.52 -9.82
CA LEU A 116 3.20 -9.37 -10.27
C LEU A 116 3.75 -9.59 -11.66
N GLU A 117 4.19 -10.78 -12.00
CA GLU A 117 4.71 -11.11 -13.33
C GLU A 117 3.62 -11.06 -14.41
N ILE A 118 2.40 -11.52 -14.11
CA ILE A 118 1.25 -11.38 -15.01
C ILE A 118 0.94 -9.90 -15.26
N LYS A 119 0.91 -9.09 -14.19
CA LYS A 119 0.67 -7.65 -14.27
C LYS A 119 1.75 -6.95 -15.12
N ARG A 120 3.01 -7.25 -14.85
CA ARG A 120 4.15 -6.74 -15.61
C ARG A 120 4.04 -7.10 -17.10
N ARG A 121 3.77 -8.35 -17.42
CA ARG A 121 3.62 -8.84 -18.80
C ARG A 121 2.50 -8.10 -19.53
N ASN A 122 1.34 -7.94 -18.91
CA ASN A 122 0.20 -7.23 -19.48
C ASN A 122 0.55 -5.77 -19.78
N ILE A 123 1.21 -5.08 -18.86
CA ILE A 123 1.65 -3.69 -19.05
C ILE A 123 2.69 -3.58 -20.16
N MET A 124 3.70 -4.46 -20.16
CA MET A 124 4.75 -4.45 -21.18
C MET A 124 4.22 -4.71 -22.57
N THR A 125 3.18 -5.53 -22.72
CA THR A 125 2.51 -5.76 -24.00
C THR A 125 1.91 -4.49 -24.59
N LEU A 126 1.39 -3.58 -23.75
CA LEU A 126 0.83 -2.31 -24.21
C LEU A 126 1.87 -1.35 -24.80
N PHE A 127 3.11 -1.46 -24.33
CA PHE A 127 4.22 -0.62 -24.75
C PHE A 127 5.17 -1.28 -25.75
N SER A 128 4.87 -2.52 -26.17
CA SER A 128 5.64 -3.19 -27.20
C SER A 128 5.42 -2.50 -28.54
N PRO A 129 6.49 -2.25 -29.34
CA PRO A 129 6.32 -1.67 -30.66
C PRO A 129 5.48 -2.60 -31.52
N VAL A 130 4.49 -2.03 -32.19
CA VAL A 130 3.72 -2.75 -33.21
C VAL A 130 4.66 -3.01 -34.39
N VAL A 131 5.01 -4.25 -34.56
CA VAL A 131 5.83 -4.68 -35.71
C VAL A 131 4.92 -4.90 -36.91
#